data_a40ca93875ab1c9717f34a24525940ec
#
_entry.id   a40ca93875ab1c9717f34a24525940ec
#
_cell.length_a   1.000
_cell.length_b   1.000
_cell.length_c   1.000
_cell.angle_alpha   90.00
_cell.angle_beta   90.00
_cell.angle_gamma   90.00
#
_symmetry.space_group_name_H-M   'P 1'
#
loop_
_entity.id
_entity.type
_entity.pdbx_description
1 polymer ?
#
loop_
_entity_poly.entity_id
_entity_poly.type
_entity_poly.pdbx_seq_one_letter_code
_entity_poly.pdbx_strand_id
1 'polypeptide(L)'
;MFPPRFFCSWVTAWVKTRSRWAGTDRILVEEFNDNWDKIDTALKGNADKAAALQTALAGAGNCEIGMISYTGTGKSGDSNPTTVTFPKMPAGFFLCGAETYLVIRGGDDHACMIYYTGSTTYVSQMPISWKGNQFQISSSKPTYQLNEEGVPYWGLAFYQKS
;
A
#
# COMPACT_ATOMS: atom_id res chain seq x y z
N MET A 1 11.88 8.84 -20.86
CA MET A 1 12.23 8.11 -22.09
C MET A 1 13.34 7.13 -21.74
N PHE A 2 13.00 5.88 -21.38
CA PHE A 2 13.97 4.84 -21.03
C PHE A 2 14.29 4.00 -22.27
N PRO A 3 15.55 3.65 -22.55
CA PRO A 3 15.89 2.90 -23.75
C PRO A 3 15.56 1.40 -23.56
N PRO A 4 14.91 0.77 -24.55
CA PRO A 4 14.58 -0.65 -24.50
C PRO A 4 15.74 -1.47 -25.08
N ARG A 5 16.77 -1.79 -24.31
CA ARG A 5 17.88 -2.60 -24.82
C ARG A 5 18.48 -3.67 -23.90
N PHE A 6 17.82 -4.04 -22.81
CA PHE A 6 18.41 -5.07 -21.92
C PHE A 6 17.72 -6.44 -21.90
N PHE A 7 16.60 -6.62 -22.59
CA PHE A 7 15.86 -7.90 -22.54
C PHE A 7 16.23 -8.90 -23.65
N CYS A 8 16.96 -8.50 -24.68
CA CYS A 8 17.19 -9.35 -25.86
C CYS A 8 18.50 -10.15 -25.83
N SER A 9 19.45 -9.84 -24.96
CA SER A 9 20.77 -10.49 -24.96
C SER A 9 20.80 -11.86 -24.27
N TRP A 10 19.95 -12.08 -23.28
CA TRP A 10 19.92 -13.33 -22.53
C TRP A 10 19.11 -14.44 -23.23
N VAL A 11 18.07 -14.09 -23.95
CA VAL A 11 17.26 -15.05 -24.68
C VAL A 11 18.01 -15.56 -25.93
N THR A 12 18.83 -14.73 -26.57
CA THR A 12 19.63 -15.13 -27.72
C THR A 12 20.83 -16.01 -27.36
N ALA A 13 21.40 -15.87 -26.14
CA ALA A 13 22.45 -16.76 -25.65
C ALA A 13 21.91 -18.19 -25.38
N TRP A 14 20.68 -18.30 -24.89
CA TRP A 14 20.02 -19.60 -24.64
C TRP A 14 19.64 -20.35 -25.91
N VAL A 15 19.28 -19.64 -26.97
CA VAL A 15 18.91 -20.25 -28.26
C VAL A 15 20.15 -20.71 -29.04
N LYS A 16 21.32 -20.16 -28.78
CA LYS A 16 22.57 -20.57 -29.48
C LYS A 16 23.23 -21.86 -28.95
N THR A 17 22.83 -22.32 -27.77
CA THR A 17 23.37 -23.56 -27.17
C THR A 17 22.47 -24.78 -27.34
N ARG A 18 21.36 -24.69 -28.07
CA ARG A 18 20.67 -25.87 -28.54
C ARG A 18 21.53 -26.53 -29.60
N SER A 19 22.24 -27.61 -29.21
CA SER A 19 22.84 -28.53 -30.15
C SER A 19 21.77 -28.95 -31.15
N ARG A 20 21.92 -28.57 -32.44
CA ARG A 20 21.09 -29.08 -33.51
C ARG A 20 21.47 -30.53 -33.72
N TRP A 21 20.53 -31.44 -33.47
CA TRP A 21 20.72 -32.83 -33.77
C TRP A 21 20.91 -32.99 -35.28
N ALA A 22 22.01 -33.53 -35.69
CA ALA A 22 22.16 -34.04 -37.05
C ALA A 22 21.51 -35.41 -37.10
N GLY A 23 20.93 -35.78 -38.22
CA GLY A 23 20.25 -37.08 -38.38
C GLY A 23 21.13 -38.30 -38.15
N THR A 24 22.43 -38.11 -37.91
CA THR A 24 23.43 -39.14 -37.57
C THR A 24 23.82 -39.14 -36.10
N ASP A 25 23.31 -38.20 -35.29
CA ASP A 25 23.71 -38.10 -33.90
C ASP A 25 23.10 -39.24 -33.09
N ARG A 26 23.93 -39.98 -32.40
CA ARG A 26 23.50 -41.00 -31.44
C ARG A 26 23.05 -40.28 -30.17
N ILE A 27 21.80 -40.42 -29.77
CA ILE A 27 21.33 -40.00 -28.47
C ILE A 27 21.98 -40.91 -27.43
N LEU A 28 22.94 -40.37 -26.68
CA LEU A 28 23.50 -41.09 -25.53
C LEU A 28 22.52 -40.92 -24.36
N VAL A 29 22.10 -42.03 -23.78
CA VAL A 29 21.18 -42.08 -22.64
C VAL A 29 21.73 -41.23 -21.48
N GLU A 30 23.06 -41.22 -21.30
CA GLU A 30 23.74 -40.43 -20.29
C GLU A 30 23.57 -38.91 -20.49
N GLU A 31 23.75 -38.42 -21.71
CA GLU A 31 23.55 -36.99 -22.02
C GLU A 31 22.06 -36.57 -21.84
N PHE A 32 21.15 -37.48 -22.12
CA PHE A 32 19.73 -37.22 -21.92
C PHE A 32 19.40 -37.13 -20.44
N ASN A 33 19.90 -38.06 -19.62
CA ASN A 33 19.74 -38.05 -18.18
C ASN A 33 20.38 -36.81 -17.54
N ASP A 34 21.60 -36.45 -17.94
CA ASP A 34 22.28 -35.25 -17.48
C ASP A 34 21.46 -33.98 -17.78
N ASN A 35 20.78 -33.91 -18.92
CA ASN A 35 19.93 -32.79 -19.26
C ASN A 35 18.66 -32.76 -18.39
N TRP A 36 18.07 -33.90 -18.08
CA TRP A 36 16.93 -34.00 -17.17
C TRP A 36 17.32 -33.57 -15.75
N ASP A 37 18.47 -34.04 -15.24
CA ASP A 37 18.97 -33.65 -13.92
C ASP A 37 19.22 -32.14 -13.81
N LYS A 38 19.72 -31.52 -14.88
CA LYS A 38 19.87 -30.05 -14.96
C LYS A 38 18.52 -29.34 -14.96
N ILE A 39 17.53 -29.86 -15.68
CA ILE A 39 16.17 -29.32 -15.72
C ILE A 39 15.53 -29.45 -14.33
N ASP A 40 15.59 -30.57 -13.70
CA ASP A 40 15.03 -30.81 -12.38
C ASP A 40 15.70 -29.93 -11.33
N THR A 41 17.02 -29.78 -11.38
CA THR A 41 17.76 -28.87 -10.50
C THR A 41 17.32 -27.42 -10.70
N ALA A 42 17.13 -26.97 -11.95
CA ALA A 42 16.67 -25.63 -12.26
C ALA A 42 15.22 -25.40 -11.82
N LEU A 43 14.34 -26.38 -12.02
CA LEU A 43 12.94 -26.32 -11.58
C LEU A 43 12.84 -26.27 -10.06
N LYS A 44 13.61 -27.11 -9.34
CA LYS A 44 13.67 -27.07 -7.88
C LYS A 44 14.18 -25.71 -7.40
N GLY A 45 15.27 -25.20 -7.98
CA GLY A 45 15.80 -23.88 -7.63
C GLY A 45 14.80 -22.75 -7.87
N ASN A 46 13.97 -22.83 -8.90
CA ASN A 46 12.90 -21.86 -9.14
C ASN A 46 11.76 -22.01 -8.13
N ALA A 47 11.39 -23.23 -7.76
CA ALA A 47 10.39 -23.46 -6.72
C ALA A 47 10.85 -22.92 -5.36
N ASP A 48 12.11 -23.16 -4.98
CA ASP A 48 12.70 -22.64 -3.74
C ASP A 48 12.73 -21.11 -3.72
N LYS A 49 13.08 -20.47 -4.84
CA LYS A 49 13.03 -19.01 -4.99
C LYS A 49 11.62 -18.45 -4.90
N ALA A 50 10.64 -19.13 -5.51
CA ALA A 50 9.24 -18.74 -5.44
C ALA A 50 8.72 -18.79 -3.99
N ALA A 51 9.05 -19.88 -3.25
CA ALA A 51 8.70 -20.02 -1.85
C ALA A 51 9.37 -18.95 -0.97
N ALA A 52 10.63 -18.63 -1.21
CA ALA A 52 11.35 -17.57 -0.50
C ALA A 52 10.73 -16.18 -0.77
N LEU A 53 10.37 -15.89 -2.02
CA LEU A 53 9.68 -14.65 -2.39
C LEU A 53 8.30 -14.55 -1.75
N GLN A 54 7.57 -15.66 -1.70
CA GLN A 54 6.25 -15.72 -1.07
C GLN A 54 6.35 -15.46 0.45
N THR A 55 7.36 -16.02 1.11
CA THR A 55 7.66 -15.78 2.52
C THR A 55 8.07 -14.33 2.77
N ALA A 56 8.95 -13.77 1.95
CA ALA A 56 9.37 -12.38 2.02
C ALA A 56 8.19 -11.41 1.80
N LEU A 57 7.32 -11.71 0.83
CA LEU A 57 6.12 -10.92 0.56
C LEU A 57 5.10 -10.99 1.69
N ALA A 58 4.96 -12.16 2.32
CA ALA A 58 4.12 -12.32 3.51
C ALA A 58 4.64 -11.50 4.71
N GLY A 59 5.98 -11.38 4.84
CA GLY A 59 6.64 -10.54 5.85
C GLY A 59 6.70 -9.05 5.51
N ALA A 60 6.66 -8.69 4.24
CA ALA A 60 6.78 -7.32 3.73
C ALA A 60 5.42 -6.60 3.74
N GLY A 61 4.93 -6.27 4.91
CA GLY A 61 3.77 -5.40 5.07
C GLY A 61 2.52 -6.13 5.55
N ASN A 62 2.34 -6.12 6.87
CA ASN A 62 1.09 -6.52 7.53
C ASN A 62 0.02 -5.43 7.47
N CYS A 63 0.16 -4.45 6.57
CA CYS A 63 -0.71 -3.29 6.49
C CYS A 63 -1.29 -3.13 5.08
N GLU A 64 -2.60 -3.07 5.00
CA GLU A 64 -3.33 -2.60 3.83
C GLU A 64 -3.52 -1.09 3.97
N ILE A 65 -3.35 -0.33 2.89
CA ILE A 65 -3.47 1.13 2.90
C ILE A 65 -4.69 1.52 2.08
N GLY A 66 -5.56 2.34 2.66
CA GLY A 66 -6.69 2.97 1.99
C GLY A 66 -6.53 4.48 1.89
N MET A 67 -6.98 5.07 0.79
CA MET A 67 -7.05 6.52 0.63
C MET A 67 -8.37 7.08 1.16
N ILE A 68 -8.28 8.24 1.80
CA ILE A 68 -9.41 9.07 2.21
C ILE A 68 -9.36 10.34 1.39
N SER A 69 -10.49 10.77 0.83
CA SER A 69 -10.60 12.08 0.20
C SER A 69 -12.03 12.60 0.23
N TYR A 70 -12.20 13.87 0.53
CA TYR A 70 -13.48 14.59 0.44
C TYR A 70 -13.22 16.09 0.31
N THR A 71 -14.27 16.82 -0.04
CA THR A 71 -14.24 18.29 -0.05
C THR A 71 -15.09 18.81 1.11
N GLY A 72 -14.55 19.77 1.85
CA GLY A 72 -15.23 20.40 2.96
C GLY A 72 -16.47 21.19 2.52
N THR A 73 -17.47 21.22 3.40
CA THR A 73 -18.78 21.85 3.15
C THR A 73 -19.02 23.14 3.91
N GLY A 74 -18.05 23.59 4.71
CA GLY A 74 -18.18 24.78 5.57
C GLY A 74 -19.07 24.60 6.81
N LYS A 75 -19.71 23.43 6.95
CA LYS A 75 -20.58 23.15 8.10
C LYS A 75 -19.78 22.72 9.31
N SER A 76 -20.29 23.02 10.51
CA SER A 76 -19.64 22.67 11.78
C SER A 76 -20.66 22.45 12.89
N GLY A 77 -20.16 22.01 14.05
CA GLY A 77 -20.95 21.73 15.24
C GLY A 77 -21.55 20.31 15.27
N ASP A 78 -22.13 19.98 16.41
CA ASP A 78 -22.64 18.63 16.70
C ASP A 78 -23.77 18.16 15.78
N SER A 79 -24.52 19.12 15.22
CA SER A 79 -25.57 18.82 14.24
C SER A 79 -25.02 18.52 12.84
N ASN A 80 -23.75 18.80 12.59
CA ASN A 80 -23.09 18.64 11.30
C ASN A 80 -21.66 18.08 11.49
N PRO A 81 -21.49 16.91 12.10
CA PRO A 81 -20.16 16.34 12.28
C PRO A 81 -19.53 15.99 10.93
N THR A 82 -18.24 16.18 10.82
CA THR A 82 -17.50 15.61 9.71
C THR A 82 -17.38 14.10 9.92
N THR A 83 -17.76 13.35 8.90
CA THR A 83 -17.86 11.90 8.97
C THR A 83 -17.06 11.26 7.88
N VAL A 84 -16.21 10.29 8.25
CA VAL A 84 -15.46 9.46 7.31
C VAL A 84 -15.83 8.00 7.55
N THR A 85 -16.25 7.32 6.51
CA THR A 85 -16.60 5.90 6.57
C THR A 85 -15.50 5.05 5.96
N PHE A 86 -15.02 4.06 6.70
CA PHE A 86 -14.00 3.13 6.27
C PHE A 86 -14.60 1.78 5.88
N PRO A 87 -13.97 0.99 5.01
CA PRO A 87 -14.46 -0.37 4.68
C PRO A 87 -14.43 -1.32 5.89
N LYS A 88 -13.48 -1.12 6.80
CA LYS A 88 -13.34 -1.79 8.10
C LYS A 88 -12.69 -0.84 9.09
N MET A 89 -12.72 -1.14 10.39
CA MET A 89 -12.05 -0.33 11.41
C MET A 89 -10.55 -0.24 11.08
N PRO A 90 -9.99 0.96 10.87
CA PRO A 90 -8.55 1.12 10.63
C PRO A 90 -7.76 0.91 11.93
N ALA A 91 -6.53 0.42 11.83
CA ALA A 91 -5.59 0.42 12.95
C ALA A 91 -5.18 1.84 13.33
N GLY A 92 -5.18 2.73 12.36
CA GLY A 92 -4.98 4.17 12.51
C GLY A 92 -5.09 4.86 11.16
N PHE A 93 -5.19 6.18 11.18
CA PHE A 93 -5.17 6.99 9.97
C PHE A 93 -4.62 8.39 10.25
N PHE A 94 -4.20 9.05 9.21
CA PHE A 94 -4.03 10.50 9.24
C PHE A 94 -4.93 11.14 8.17
N LEU A 95 -5.31 12.38 8.43
CA LEU A 95 -6.13 13.20 7.55
C LEU A 95 -5.57 14.62 7.54
N CYS A 96 -5.49 15.23 6.38
CA CYS A 96 -5.01 16.60 6.27
C CYS A 96 -5.77 17.37 5.18
N GLY A 97 -5.79 18.67 5.35
CA GLY A 97 -6.32 19.63 4.39
C GLY A 97 -6.19 21.03 4.94
N ALA A 98 -6.08 22.04 4.06
CA ALA A 98 -5.68 23.38 4.43
C ALA A 98 -4.40 23.36 5.30
N GLU A 99 -4.45 23.97 6.48
CA GLU A 99 -3.34 24.04 7.42
C GLU A 99 -3.50 23.07 8.60
N THR A 100 -4.37 22.06 8.48
CA THR A 100 -4.74 21.17 9.58
C THR A 100 -4.39 19.71 9.26
N TYR A 101 -3.79 19.06 10.26
CA TYR A 101 -3.45 17.63 10.23
C TYR A 101 -4.09 16.93 11.43
N LEU A 102 -4.68 15.79 11.20
CA LEU A 102 -5.27 14.92 12.21
C LEU A 102 -4.61 13.57 12.17
N VAL A 103 -4.16 13.08 13.32
CA VAL A 103 -3.58 11.74 13.48
C VAL A 103 -4.33 11.01 14.57
N ILE A 104 -4.72 9.78 14.29
CA ILE A 104 -5.53 8.97 15.20
C ILE A 104 -5.21 7.48 15.10
N ARG A 105 -5.30 6.79 16.23
CA ARG A 105 -5.38 5.34 16.31
C ARG A 105 -6.85 4.90 16.24
N GLY A 106 -7.14 3.83 15.52
CA GLY A 106 -8.50 3.31 15.41
C GLY A 106 -9.08 2.92 16.76
N GLY A 107 -10.31 3.35 17.01
CA GLY A 107 -11.04 3.11 18.23
C GLY A 107 -10.73 4.05 19.40
N ASP A 108 -9.78 4.97 19.27
CA ASP A 108 -9.54 6.01 20.28
C ASP A 108 -10.69 7.04 20.28
N ASP A 109 -10.89 7.67 21.42
CA ASP A 109 -11.90 8.73 21.61
C ASP A 109 -11.34 10.15 21.44
N HIS A 110 -10.02 10.27 21.24
CA HIS A 110 -9.32 11.53 20.98
C HIS A 110 -8.34 11.36 19.81
N ALA A 111 -8.26 12.39 18.98
CA ALA A 111 -7.27 12.52 17.94
C ALA A 111 -6.23 13.58 18.29
N CYS A 112 -5.01 13.41 17.84
CA CYS A 112 -4.01 14.48 17.83
C CYS A 112 -4.25 15.37 16.62
N MET A 113 -4.56 16.63 16.85
CA MET A 113 -4.70 17.65 15.82
C MET A 113 -3.49 18.57 15.85
N ILE A 114 -2.90 18.79 14.71
CA ILE A 114 -1.84 19.76 14.48
C ILE A 114 -2.37 20.77 13.48
N TYR A 115 -2.40 22.03 13.83
CA TYR A 115 -2.79 23.09 12.90
C TYR A 115 -1.77 24.23 12.91
N TYR A 116 -1.65 24.84 11.75
CA TYR A 116 -0.69 25.90 11.49
C TYR A 116 -1.43 27.22 11.23
N THR A 117 -0.99 28.31 11.89
CA THR A 117 -1.53 29.64 11.63
C THR A 117 -0.36 30.59 11.38
N GLY A 118 -0.05 30.81 10.11
CA GLY A 118 1.04 31.70 9.73
C GLY A 118 2.41 31.22 10.23
N SER A 119 2.88 31.75 11.36
CA SER A 119 4.20 31.40 11.91
C SER A 119 4.17 30.45 13.11
N THR A 120 3.00 30.02 13.56
CA THR A 120 2.85 29.26 14.80
C THR A 120 2.15 27.92 14.54
N THR A 121 2.75 26.83 15.05
CA THR A 121 2.16 25.49 15.05
C THR A 121 1.52 25.22 16.41
N TYR A 122 0.30 24.77 16.39
CA TYR A 122 -0.46 24.35 17.58
C TYR A 122 -0.69 22.86 17.54
N VAL A 123 -0.60 22.24 18.71
CA VAL A 123 -0.95 20.83 18.89
C VAL A 123 -2.07 20.76 19.92
N SER A 124 -3.14 20.07 19.59
CA SER A 124 -4.32 19.93 20.44
C SER A 124 -4.87 18.52 20.39
N GLN A 125 -5.56 18.12 21.46
CA GLN A 125 -6.38 16.93 21.44
C GLN A 125 -7.80 17.30 21.04
N MET A 126 -8.35 16.54 20.07
CA MET A 126 -9.73 16.75 19.63
C MET A 126 -10.56 15.53 20.03
N PRO A 127 -11.69 15.75 20.72
CA PRO A 127 -12.63 14.66 21.00
C PRO A 127 -13.26 14.18 19.68
N ILE A 128 -13.35 12.89 19.55
CA ILE A 128 -13.90 12.23 18.38
C ILE A 128 -14.80 11.08 18.81
N SER A 129 -15.59 10.56 17.90
CA SER A 129 -16.43 9.40 18.14
C SER A 129 -16.38 8.41 16.97
N TRP A 130 -16.74 7.18 17.26
CA TRP A 130 -16.88 6.11 16.30
C TRP A 130 -18.25 5.49 16.33
N LYS A 131 -18.84 5.27 15.16
CA LYS A 131 -20.06 4.49 15.00
C LYS A 131 -19.76 3.33 14.06
N GLY A 132 -19.39 2.18 14.66
CA GLY A 132 -18.82 1.08 13.88
C GLY A 132 -17.50 1.50 13.24
N ASN A 133 -17.38 1.37 11.92
CA ASN A 133 -16.24 1.80 11.12
C ASN A 133 -16.35 3.24 10.59
N GLN A 134 -17.24 4.03 11.15
CA GLN A 134 -17.43 5.42 10.80
C GLN A 134 -16.82 6.33 11.88
N PHE A 135 -15.85 7.12 11.48
CA PHE A 135 -15.24 8.18 12.28
C PHE A 135 -16.09 9.44 12.22
N GLN A 136 -16.21 10.14 13.34
CA GLN A 136 -16.90 11.41 13.45
C GLN A 136 -16.12 12.39 14.30
N ILE A 137 -16.01 13.62 13.82
CA ILE A 137 -15.45 14.74 14.56
C ILE A 137 -16.41 15.93 14.46
N SER A 138 -16.67 16.60 15.59
CA SER A 138 -17.42 17.84 15.64
C SER A 138 -16.66 18.93 16.39
N SER A 139 -16.82 20.13 15.95
CA SER A 139 -16.21 21.32 16.53
C SER A 139 -17.07 22.55 16.23
N SER A 140 -16.91 23.60 17.02
CA SER A 140 -17.57 24.89 16.77
C SER A 140 -17.06 25.61 15.50
N LYS A 141 -15.92 25.20 14.95
CA LYS A 141 -15.33 25.79 13.74
C LYS A 141 -15.08 24.75 12.67
N PRO A 142 -15.38 25.04 11.39
CA PRO A 142 -15.11 24.14 10.27
C PRO A 142 -13.64 23.74 10.16
N THR A 143 -12.70 24.65 10.41
CA THR A 143 -11.24 24.39 10.39
C THR A 143 -10.86 23.24 11.32
N TYR A 144 -11.34 23.27 12.57
CA TYR A 144 -11.01 22.25 13.58
C TYR A 144 -11.78 20.94 13.37
N GLN A 145 -12.82 21.00 12.57
CA GLN A 145 -13.62 19.82 12.16
C GLN A 145 -13.14 19.23 10.83
N LEU A 146 -12.09 19.81 10.21
CA LEU A 146 -11.59 19.48 8.87
C LEU A 146 -12.70 19.55 7.81
N ASN A 147 -13.46 20.67 7.81
CA ASN A 147 -14.62 20.83 6.94
C ASN A 147 -14.79 22.25 6.40
N GLU A 148 -13.71 22.98 6.15
CA GLU A 148 -13.78 24.31 5.53
C GLU A 148 -14.35 24.21 4.12
N GLU A 149 -15.19 25.16 3.77
CA GLU A 149 -15.91 25.17 2.49
C GLU A 149 -14.95 25.16 1.30
N GLY A 150 -15.13 24.20 0.39
CA GLY A 150 -14.35 24.07 -0.82
C GLY A 150 -12.93 23.55 -0.64
N VAL A 151 -12.48 23.32 0.60
CA VAL A 151 -11.14 22.78 0.86
C VAL A 151 -11.10 21.27 0.61
N PRO A 152 -10.16 20.77 -0.21
CA PRO A 152 -9.94 19.35 -0.35
C PRO A 152 -9.21 18.79 0.86
N TYR A 153 -9.75 17.72 1.44
CA TYR A 153 -9.13 16.92 2.50
C TYR A 153 -8.73 15.56 1.94
N TRP A 154 -7.59 15.07 2.37
CA TRP A 154 -7.08 13.76 1.99
C TRP A 154 -6.29 13.11 3.12
N GLY A 155 -6.16 11.81 3.07
CA GLY A 155 -5.42 11.06 4.08
C GLY A 155 -5.21 9.61 3.71
N LEU A 156 -4.52 8.90 4.60
CA LEU A 156 -4.28 7.48 4.48
C LEU A 156 -4.76 6.75 5.74
N ALA A 157 -5.46 5.67 5.51
CA ALA A 157 -5.87 4.75 6.56
C ALA A 157 -5.07 3.45 6.45
N PHE A 158 -4.67 2.91 7.60
CA PHE A 158 -3.89 1.69 7.74
C PHE A 158 -4.76 0.59 8.32
N TYR A 159 -4.85 -0.53 7.65
CA TYR A 159 -5.65 -1.67 8.10
C TYR A 159 -4.74 -2.87 8.37
N GLN A 160 -5.07 -3.62 9.41
CA GLN A 160 -4.44 -4.91 9.61
C GLN A 160 -4.86 -5.85 8.48
N LYS A 161 -3.89 -6.56 7.93
CA LYS A 161 -4.13 -7.62 6.96
C LYS A 161 -4.74 -8.80 7.72
N SER A 162 -5.91 -9.21 7.31
CA SER A 162 -6.59 -10.42 7.83
C SER A 162 -5.93 -11.68 7.31
#